data_2999c1567ad51e4d18555199525ff5a8
#
_entry.id   2999c1567ad51e4d18555199525ff5a8
#
_cell.length_a   1.000
_cell.length_b   1.000
_cell.length_c   1.000
_cell.angle_alpha   90.00
_cell.angle_beta   90.00
_cell.angle_gamma   90.00
#
_symmetry.space_group_name_H-M   'P 1'
#
loop_
_entity.id
_entity.type
_entity.pdbx_description
1 polymer ?
#
loop_
_entity_poly.entity_id
_entity_poly.type
_entity_poly.pdbx_seq_one_letter_code
_entity_poly.pdbx_strand_id
1 'polypeptide(L)'
;MKTLKSNKKFIISLNIFIVFILLLIIIFALINNKNKKINNDLSSKVSSTNNVSGVNSKNNVEVQSESEDMNLVYNNPNDEYLVLVNREHSLEENYEPDDLVIPNIPLQTSSNMTAHVRYQVAVELENMFNDAKKVGINLIGISGYRSCDYQTTVYNDAVTNDGAIAADNYVAHPGHSEHQTGLAIDVLSDEYSNLDEGFENTESFKWLSENISNYGFIIRYPKGKDDITGYSYEPWHLRYVGKNTAKEINDNQLTLEEYLK
;
A
#
# COMPACT_ATOMS: atom_id res chain seq x y z
N MET A 1 18.70 17.72 -55.85
CA MET A 1 18.28 16.33 -55.63
C MET A 1 18.32 15.82 -54.16
N LYS A 2 18.90 16.56 -53.19
CA LYS A 2 18.95 16.14 -51.74
C LYS A 2 17.66 16.42 -50.97
N THR A 3 16.86 17.40 -51.28
CA THR A 3 15.64 17.82 -50.55
C THR A 3 14.45 16.87 -50.75
N LEU A 4 14.30 16.24 -51.91
CA LEU A 4 13.17 15.30 -52.15
C LEU A 4 13.29 13.95 -51.38
N LYS A 5 14.51 13.48 -51.09
CA LYS A 5 14.72 12.24 -50.35
C LYS A 5 14.44 12.41 -48.84
N SER A 6 14.65 13.61 -48.28
CA SER A 6 14.35 13.92 -46.87
C SER A 6 12.86 13.90 -46.60
N ASN A 7 12.05 14.50 -47.45
CA ASN A 7 10.60 14.55 -47.30
C ASN A 7 9.93 13.17 -47.38
N LYS A 8 10.42 12.23 -48.20
CA LYS A 8 9.87 10.85 -48.24
C LYS A 8 10.12 10.08 -46.95
N LYS A 9 11.30 10.20 -46.35
CA LYS A 9 11.59 9.52 -45.07
C LYS A 9 10.73 10.07 -43.93
N PHE A 10 10.51 11.39 -43.89
CA PHE A 10 9.66 12.06 -42.92
C PHE A 10 8.18 11.61 -43.04
N ILE A 11 7.66 11.54 -44.27
CA ILE A 11 6.28 11.08 -44.52
C ILE A 11 6.09 9.62 -44.14
N ILE A 12 7.07 8.76 -44.41
CA ILE A 12 7.01 7.35 -44.03
C ILE A 12 7.04 7.20 -42.49
N SER A 13 7.90 7.96 -41.80
CA SER A 13 7.95 7.95 -40.33
C SER A 13 6.66 8.45 -39.70
N LEU A 14 6.04 9.50 -40.25
CA LEU A 14 4.78 10.05 -39.80
C LEU A 14 3.61 9.03 -39.95
N ASN A 15 3.58 8.34 -41.11
CA ASN A 15 2.54 7.31 -41.34
C ASN A 15 2.69 6.11 -40.41
N ILE A 16 3.91 5.66 -40.10
CA ILE A 16 4.16 4.59 -39.13
C ILE A 16 3.69 5.03 -37.74
N PHE A 17 3.96 6.27 -37.34
CA PHE A 17 3.52 6.81 -36.05
C PHE A 17 1.99 6.90 -35.95
N ILE A 18 1.32 7.32 -37.01
CA ILE A 18 -0.15 7.37 -37.06
C ILE A 18 -0.78 5.96 -36.95
N VAL A 19 -0.21 4.97 -37.68
CA VAL A 19 -0.66 3.57 -37.57
C VAL A 19 -0.47 3.02 -36.15
N PHE A 20 0.64 3.36 -35.50
CA PHE A 20 0.90 2.96 -34.11
C PHE A 20 -0.11 3.54 -33.13
N ILE A 21 -0.45 4.84 -33.27
CA ILE A 21 -1.50 5.47 -32.44
C ILE A 21 -2.87 4.81 -32.67
N LEU A 22 -3.24 4.51 -33.90
CA LEU A 22 -4.51 3.84 -34.21
C LEU A 22 -4.57 2.44 -33.60
N LEU A 23 -3.47 1.70 -33.60
CA LEU A 23 -3.36 0.39 -32.92
C LEU A 23 -3.57 0.51 -31.42
N LEU A 24 -2.97 1.51 -30.77
CA LEU A 24 -3.16 1.75 -29.33
C LEU A 24 -4.61 2.08 -28.98
N ILE A 25 -5.28 2.89 -29.82
CA ILE A 25 -6.71 3.22 -29.63
C ILE A 25 -7.58 1.96 -29.75
N ILE A 26 -7.28 1.08 -30.71
CA ILE A 26 -8.02 -0.19 -30.90
C ILE A 26 -7.81 -1.10 -29.68
N ILE A 27 -6.58 -1.24 -29.20
CA ILE A 27 -6.26 -2.05 -28.01
C ILE A 27 -7.00 -1.51 -26.79
N PHE A 28 -6.98 -0.19 -26.57
CA PHE A 28 -7.71 0.47 -25.47
C PHE A 28 -9.24 0.22 -25.57
N ALA A 29 -9.82 0.31 -26.76
CA ALA A 29 -11.23 0.02 -26.98
C ALA A 29 -11.59 -1.45 -26.69
N LEU A 30 -10.70 -2.40 -27.04
CA LEU A 30 -10.90 -3.83 -26.78
C LEU A 30 -10.82 -4.14 -25.27
N ILE A 31 -9.89 -3.52 -24.54
CA ILE A 31 -9.78 -3.65 -23.08
C ILE A 31 -11.03 -3.11 -22.39
N ASN A 32 -11.50 -1.91 -22.76
CA ASN A 32 -12.70 -1.33 -22.19
C ASN A 32 -13.96 -2.15 -22.47
N ASN A 33 -14.06 -2.76 -23.65
CA ASN A 33 -15.19 -3.63 -23.99
C ASN A 33 -15.16 -4.95 -23.20
N LYS A 34 -13.97 -5.50 -22.95
CA LYS A 34 -13.80 -6.69 -22.09
C LYS A 34 -14.19 -6.39 -20.63
N ASN A 35 -13.75 -5.25 -20.08
CA ASN A 35 -14.09 -4.83 -18.73
C ASN A 35 -15.61 -4.58 -18.56
N LYS A 36 -16.26 -3.98 -19.56
CA LYS A 36 -17.72 -3.78 -19.56
C LYS A 36 -18.50 -5.11 -19.57
N LYS A 37 -17.98 -6.13 -20.27
CA LYS A 37 -18.58 -7.46 -20.28
C LYS A 37 -18.43 -8.17 -18.93
N ILE A 38 -17.26 -8.07 -18.29
CA ILE A 38 -17.00 -8.64 -16.95
C ILE A 38 -17.93 -8.01 -15.91
N ASN A 39 -18.10 -6.69 -15.92
CA ASN A 39 -18.97 -5.98 -14.98
C ASN A 39 -20.46 -6.34 -15.18
N ASN A 40 -20.89 -6.57 -16.42
CA ASN A 40 -22.26 -7.00 -16.72
C ASN A 40 -22.52 -8.45 -16.27
N ASP A 41 -21.54 -9.36 -16.42
CA ASP A 41 -21.64 -10.75 -15.98
C ASP A 41 -21.64 -10.85 -14.43
N LEU A 42 -20.91 -9.96 -13.75
CA LEU A 42 -20.92 -9.87 -12.28
C LEU A 42 -22.27 -9.35 -11.75
N SER A 43 -22.83 -8.31 -12.39
CA SER A 43 -24.15 -7.74 -12.04
C SER A 43 -25.30 -8.75 -12.23
N SER A 44 -25.22 -9.60 -13.26
CA SER A 44 -26.23 -10.64 -13.50
C SER A 44 -26.17 -11.80 -12.50
N LYS A 45 -25.00 -12.12 -11.94
CA LYS A 45 -24.83 -13.14 -10.89
C LYS A 45 -25.38 -12.70 -9.54
N VAL A 46 -25.27 -11.42 -9.19
CA VAL A 46 -25.78 -10.85 -7.93
C VAL A 46 -27.32 -10.79 -7.92
N SER A 47 -27.97 -10.68 -9.10
CA SER A 47 -29.42 -10.60 -9.21
C SER A 47 -30.16 -11.97 -9.13
N SER A 48 -29.46 -13.08 -9.16
CA SER A 48 -30.06 -14.43 -9.21
C SER A 48 -30.11 -15.17 -7.85
N THR A 49 -29.68 -14.56 -6.75
CA THR A 49 -29.70 -15.19 -5.42
C THR A 49 -30.84 -14.73 -4.48
N ASN A 50 -31.71 -13.85 -4.93
CA ASN A 50 -32.83 -13.34 -4.11
C ASN A 50 -34.19 -13.86 -4.61
N ASN A 51 -34.45 -15.17 -4.53
CA ASN A 51 -35.81 -15.71 -4.57
C ASN A 51 -35.86 -17.07 -3.86
N VAL A 52 -36.11 -17.07 -2.56
CA VAL A 52 -36.75 -18.20 -1.86
C VAL A 52 -37.84 -17.65 -0.94
N SER A 53 -39.00 -18.19 -1.16
CA SER A 53 -40.31 -17.83 -0.68
C SER A 53 -40.54 -18.00 0.81
N GLY A 54 -41.46 -17.22 1.29
CA GLY A 54 -42.05 -17.03 2.61
C GLY A 54 -42.39 -18.24 3.46
N VAL A 55 -42.36 -18.01 4.75
CA VAL A 55 -43.28 -18.57 5.74
C VAL A 55 -43.54 -17.50 6.81
N ASN A 56 -44.82 -17.22 7.04
CA ASN A 56 -45.36 -16.38 8.12
C ASN A 56 -45.02 -16.94 9.50
N SER A 57 -44.47 -16.12 10.39
CA SER A 57 -44.85 -16.21 11.79
C SER A 57 -44.61 -14.86 12.48
N LYS A 58 -45.67 -14.33 13.09
CA LYS A 58 -45.65 -13.14 13.94
C LYS A 58 -44.89 -13.48 15.22
N ASN A 59 -43.86 -12.73 15.52
CA ASN A 59 -43.50 -12.43 16.90
C ASN A 59 -42.73 -11.12 16.94
N ASN A 60 -43.15 -10.26 17.86
CA ASN A 60 -42.50 -9.02 18.24
C ASN A 60 -41.03 -9.26 18.58
N VAL A 61 -40.14 -8.56 17.94
CA VAL A 61 -38.77 -8.38 18.41
C VAL A 61 -38.49 -6.89 18.42
N GLU A 62 -38.26 -6.40 19.64
CA GLU A 62 -37.70 -5.09 19.93
C GLU A 62 -36.47 -4.81 19.07
N VAL A 63 -36.38 -3.58 18.61
CA VAL A 63 -35.19 -3.00 18.00
C VAL A 63 -34.10 -2.93 19.07
N GLN A 64 -33.27 -3.95 19.16
CA GLN A 64 -31.96 -3.86 19.84
C GLN A 64 -30.87 -3.66 18.79
N SER A 65 -30.36 -2.45 18.85
CA SER A 65 -29.02 -1.92 18.49
C SER A 65 -28.19 -2.70 17.45
N GLU A 66 -27.96 -2.00 16.33
CA GLU A 66 -26.92 -2.27 15.31
C GLU A 66 -25.46 -2.27 15.83
N SER A 67 -25.23 -2.40 17.14
CA SER A 67 -23.91 -2.30 17.74
C SER A 67 -23.20 -3.66 17.95
N GLU A 68 -23.88 -4.79 17.77
CA GLU A 68 -23.26 -6.10 17.99
C GLU A 68 -22.60 -6.69 16.73
N ASP A 69 -23.03 -6.28 15.53
CA ASP A 69 -22.39 -6.77 14.28
C ASP A 69 -21.06 -6.06 13.95
N MET A 70 -20.79 -4.88 14.50
CA MET A 70 -19.51 -4.20 14.27
C MET A 70 -18.35 -4.81 15.09
N ASN A 71 -18.62 -5.41 16.25
CA ASN A 71 -17.57 -6.05 17.07
C ASN A 71 -17.08 -7.41 16.54
N LEU A 72 -17.83 -8.06 15.66
CA LEU A 72 -17.44 -9.37 15.08
C LEU A 72 -16.45 -9.28 13.92
N VAL A 73 -16.32 -8.10 13.32
CA VAL A 73 -15.40 -7.88 12.17
C VAL A 73 -13.97 -7.59 12.63
N TYR A 74 -13.77 -7.14 13.88
CA TYR A 74 -12.51 -6.59 14.36
C TYR A 74 -11.51 -7.61 14.91
N ASN A 75 -11.92 -8.86 15.15
CA ASN A 75 -11.07 -9.90 15.75
C ASN A 75 -10.95 -11.15 14.89
N ASN A 76 -10.82 -11.01 13.57
CA ASN A 76 -10.51 -12.15 12.73
C ASN A 76 -8.98 -12.29 12.61
N PRO A 77 -8.35 -13.24 13.32
CA PRO A 77 -6.91 -13.47 13.22
C PRO A 77 -6.46 -14.00 11.85
N ASN A 78 -7.40 -14.17 10.91
CA ASN A 78 -7.16 -14.54 9.53
C ASN A 78 -7.23 -13.34 8.55
N ASP A 79 -7.25 -12.09 9.04
CA ASP A 79 -7.18 -10.95 8.16
C ASP A 79 -5.75 -10.84 7.61
N GLU A 80 -5.63 -11.02 6.31
CA GLU A 80 -4.34 -10.99 5.60
C GLU A 80 -3.57 -9.67 5.74
N TYR A 81 -4.24 -8.59 6.17
CA TYR A 81 -3.61 -7.30 6.42
C TYR A 81 -3.08 -7.16 7.86
N LEU A 82 -3.42 -8.10 8.76
CA LEU A 82 -3.04 -8.07 10.17
C LEU A 82 -1.88 -9.02 10.52
N VAL A 83 -1.19 -9.54 9.52
CA VAL A 83 -0.01 -10.37 9.76
C VAL A 83 1.04 -9.59 10.56
N LEU A 84 1.41 -10.09 11.73
CA LEU A 84 2.45 -9.50 12.57
C LEU A 84 3.81 -10.00 12.11
N VAL A 85 4.66 -9.06 11.72
CA VAL A 85 6.06 -9.32 11.40
C VAL A 85 6.91 -8.37 12.24
N ASN A 86 7.78 -8.93 13.08
CA ASN A 86 8.68 -8.18 13.95
C ASN A 86 9.86 -9.07 14.36
N ARG A 87 10.60 -8.70 15.41
CA ARG A 87 11.78 -9.47 15.88
C ARG A 87 11.47 -10.88 16.34
N GLU A 88 10.23 -11.15 16.78
CA GLU A 88 9.79 -12.45 17.31
C GLU A 88 8.99 -13.25 16.29
N HIS A 89 8.42 -12.59 15.26
CA HIS A 89 7.56 -13.19 14.26
C HIS A 89 8.17 -12.95 12.87
N SER A 90 8.65 -14.03 12.26
CA SER A 90 9.24 -14.00 10.91
C SER A 90 8.29 -14.55 9.87
N LEU A 91 8.51 -14.13 8.62
CA LEU A 91 7.98 -14.76 7.43
C LEU A 91 8.93 -15.86 6.94
N GLU A 92 8.42 -16.78 6.14
CA GLU A 92 9.26 -17.70 5.40
C GLU A 92 10.12 -16.96 4.37
N GLU A 93 11.33 -17.47 4.12
CA GLU A 93 12.31 -16.84 3.24
C GLU A 93 11.75 -16.60 1.83
N ASN A 94 10.98 -17.55 1.30
CA ASN A 94 10.36 -17.49 -0.02
C ASN A 94 8.97 -16.87 -0.05
N TYR A 95 8.50 -16.27 1.07
CA TYR A 95 7.21 -15.60 1.09
C TYR A 95 7.23 -14.38 0.17
N GLU A 96 6.30 -14.35 -0.78
CA GLU A 96 6.05 -13.25 -1.71
C GLU A 96 4.55 -13.16 -1.98
N PRO A 97 3.91 -11.98 -1.78
CA PRO A 97 2.51 -11.78 -2.16
C PRO A 97 2.32 -11.91 -3.68
N ASP A 98 1.21 -12.54 -4.10
CA ASP A 98 0.87 -12.77 -5.51
C ASP A 98 0.18 -11.56 -6.19
N ASP A 99 -0.22 -10.55 -5.41
CA ASP A 99 -0.95 -9.36 -5.85
C ASP A 99 -0.08 -8.08 -5.85
N LEU A 100 1.24 -8.20 -5.96
CA LEU A 100 2.16 -7.07 -6.00
C LEU A 100 2.00 -6.24 -7.27
N VAL A 101 1.83 -4.91 -7.10
CA VAL A 101 1.70 -3.93 -8.18
C VAL A 101 2.50 -2.67 -7.86
N ILE A 102 2.85 -1.88 -8.89
CA ILE A 102 3.45 -0.55 -8.72
C ILE A 102 2.32 0.48 -8.62
N PRO A 103 2.18 1.22 -7.51
CA PRO A 103 1.18 2.27 -7.38
C PRO A 103 1.50 3.46 -8.30
N ASN A 104 0.46 4.12 -8.80
CA ASN A 104 0.60 5.31 -9.63
C ASN A 104 0.78 6.58 -8.76
N ILE A 105 1.89 6.67 -8.06
CA ILE A 105 2.30 7.78 -7.19
C ILE A 105 3.70 8.26 -7.55
N PRO A 106 4.15 9.46 -7.13
CA PRO A 106 5.55 9.84 -7.19
C PRO A 106 6.42 8.86 -6.38
N LEU A 107 7.43 8.28 -7.03
CA LEU A 107 8.39 7.34 -6.42
C LEU A 107 9.81 7.85 -6.60
N GLN A 108 10.62 7.83 -5.54
CA GLN A 108 12.04 8.19 -5.59
C GLN A 108 12.93 6.99 -5.95
N THR A 109 12.40 5.77 -5.90
CA THR A 109 13.19 4.57 -6.18
C THR A 109 13.62 4.49 -7.64
N SER A 110 14.89 4.24 -7.87
CA SER A 110 15.45 3.88 -9.18
C SER A 110 15.31 2.39 -9.50
N SER A 111 14.90 1.59 -8.53
CA SER A 111 14.72 0.14 -8.64
C SER A 111 13.23 -0.20 -8.73
N ASN A 112 12.84 -0.87 -9.81
CA ASN A 112 11.49 -1.44 -9.90
C ASN A 112 11.22 -2.45 -8.78
N MET A 113 12.25 -3.04 -8.15
CA MET A 113 12.09 -4.06 -7.11
C MET A 113 11.44 -3.52 -5.84
N THR A 114 11.77 -2.27 -5.44
CA THR A 114 11.23 -1.66 -4.22
C THR A 114 10.05 -0.72 -4.48
N ALA A 115 9.53 -0.70 -5.70
CA ALA A 115 8.38 0.13 -6.09
C ALA A 115 7.04 -0.57 -5.85
N HIS A 116 7.04 -1.89 -5.60
CA HIS A 116 5.82 -2.68 -5.50
C HIS A 116 5.20 -2.61 -4.10
N VAL A 117 3.89 -2.70 -4.06
CA VAL A 117 3.09 -2.96 -2.86
C VAL A 117 1.94 -3.89 -3.23
N ARG A 118 1.23 -4.46 -2.27
CA ARG A 118 0.01 -5.23 -2.55
C ARG A 118 -1.06 -4.35 -3.22
N TYR A 119 -1.92 -4.95 -4.03
CA TYR A 119 -2.92 -4.23 -4.83
C TYR A 119 -3.80 -3.29 -4.01
N GLN A 120 -4.34 -3.76 -2.87
CA GLN A 120 -5.19 -2.90 -2.01
C GLN A 120 -4.40 -1.74 -1.41
N VAL A 121 -3.13 -1.96 -1.05
CA VAL A 121 -2.23 -0.90 -0.57
C VAL A 121 -2.02 0.15 -1.64
N ALA A 122 -1.80 -0.25 -2.91
CA ALA A 122 -1.65 0.66 -4.04
C ALA A 122 -2.86 1.57 -4.21
N VAL A 123 -4.08 1.01 -4.16
CA VAL A 123 -5.34 1.78 -4.27
C VAL A 123 -5.43 2.86 -3.20
N GLU A 124 -5.12 2.52 -1.95
CA GLU A 124 -5.24 3.48 -0.85
C GLU A 124 -4.09 4.49 -0.82
N LEU A 125 -2.88 4.11 -1.25
CA LEU A 125 -1.79 5.06 -1.47
C LEU A 125 -2.14 6.11 -2.54
N GLU A 126 -2.69 5.68 -3.68
CA GLU A 126 -3.10 6.59 -4.74
C GLU A 126 -4.16 7.59 -4.25
N ASN A 127 -5.14 7.13 -3.46
CA ASN A 127 -6.13 8.00 -2.84
C ASN A 127 -5.46 9.00 -1.88
N MET A 128 -4.61 8.53 -0.98
CA MET A 128 -3.91 9.33 0.01
C MET A 128 -3.04 10.42 -0.64
N PHE A 129 -2.22 10.04 -1.62
CA PHE A 129 -1.33 10.96 -2.33
C PHE A 129 -2.10 12.01 -3.15
N ASN A 130 -3.22 11.60 -3.76
CA ASN A 130 -4.09 12.53 -4.49
C ASN A 130 -4.75 13.55 -3.56
N ASP A 131 -5.19 13.13 -2.37
CA ASP A 131 -5.83 14.04 -1.41
C ASP A 131 -4.81 14.97 -0.74
N ALA A 132 -3.61 14.48 -0.40
CA ALA A 132 -2.49 15.30 0.06
C ALA A 132 -2.15 16.40 -0.97
N LYS A 133 -2.05 16.03 -2.25
CA LYS A 133 -1.76 16.97 -3.33
C LYS A 133 -2.81 18.08 -3.48
N LYS A 134 -4.10 17.80 -3.22
CA LYS A 134 -5.17 18.81 -3.29
C LYS A 134 -5.00 19.94 -2.27
N VAL A 135 -4.32 19.64 -1.15
CA VAL A 135 -4.01 20.61 -0.09
C VAL A 135 -2.56 21.13 -0.16
N GLY A 136 -1.84 20.84 -1.24
CA GLY A 136 -0.49 21.35 -1.49
C GLY A 136 0.63 20.53 -0.88
N ILE A 137 0.34 19.33 -0.35
CA ILE A 137 1.33 18.40 0.19
C ILE A 137 1.78 17.44 -0.91
N ASN A 138 3.10 17.38 -1.16
CA ASN A 138 3.70 16.54 -2.21
C ASN A 138 4.43 15.35 -1.58
N LEU A 139 3.73 14.24 -1.39
CA LEU A 139 4.29 13.01 -0.87
C LEU A 139 5.10 12.26 -1.94
N ILE A 140 6.10 11.50 -1.50
CA ILE A 140 7.00 10.69 -2.34
C ILE A 140 7.17 9.32 -1.69
N GLY A 141 6.85 8.24 -2.42
CA GLY A 141 7.13 6.88 -1.99
C GLY A 141 8.62 6.56 -2.18
N ILE A 142 9.23 5.96 -1.17
CA ILE A 142 10.66 5.67 -1.13
C ILE A 142 10.93 4.18 -1.34
N SER A 143 10.32 3.31 -0.54
CA SER A 143 10.55 1.87 -0.56
C SER A 143 9.29 1.11 -0.16
N GLY A 144 8.81 0.24 -1.02
CA GLY A 144 7.72 -0.70 -0.76
C GLY A 144 8.23 -2.13 -0.50
N TYR A 145 7.75 -3.11 -1.26
CA TYR A 145 8.11 -4.52 -1.11
C TYR A 145 9.63 -4.75 -1.21
N ARG A 146 10.13 -5.57 -0.31
CA ARG A 146 11.52 -6.07 -0.31
C ARG A 146 11.51 -7.58 -0.07
N SER A 147 12.08 -8.37 -0.99
CA SER A 147 12.27 -9.80 -0.78
C SER A 147 13.23 -10.07 0.39
N CYS A 148 13.20 -11.29 0.95
CA CYS A 148 14.14 -11.71 1.98
C CYS A 148 15.60 -11.56 1.54
N ASP A 149 15.92 -11.94 0.29
CA ASP A 149 17.27 -11.79 -0.30
C ASP A 149 17.70 -10.31 -0.37
N TYR A 150 16.78 -9.42 -0.80
CA TYR A 150 17.09 -8.00 -0.84
C TYR A 150 17.28 -7.42 0.56
N GLN A 151 16.45 -7.85 1.53
CA GLN A 151 16.61 -7.46 2.93
C GLN A 151 17.94 -7.93 3.52
N THR A 152 18.46 -9.09 3.09
CA THR A 152 19.79 -9.56 3.47
C THR A 152 20.87 -8.57 3.01
N THR A 153 20.76 -8.03 1.81
CA THR A 153 21.68 -7.00 1.31
C THR A 153 21.57 -5.72 2.14
N VAL A 154 20.36 -5.24 2.38
CA VAL A 154 20.10 -4.01 3.19
C VAL A 154 20.68 -4.15 4.60
N TYR A 155 20.45 -5.28 5.25
CA TYR A 155 20.98 -5.55 6.59
C TYR A 155 22.51 -5.61 6.62
N ASN A 156 23.13 -6.32 5.68
CA ASN A 156 24.58 -6.42 5.60
C ASN A 156 25.26 -5.09 5.30
N ASP A 157 24.64 -4.24 4.48
CA ASP A 157 25.11 -2.88 4.21
C ASP A 157 25.06 -2.02 5.48
N ALA A 158 23.98 -2.09 6.24
CA ALA A 158 23.85 -1.39 7.52
C ALA A 158 24.90 -1.87 8.55
N VAL A 159 25.09 -3.19 8.67
CA VAL A 159 26.12 -3.77 9.55
C VAL A 159 27.53 -3.32 9.15
N THR A 160 27.78 -3.21 7.86
CA THR A 160 29.10 -2.76 7.34
C THR A 160 29.35 -1.30 7.66
N ASN A 161 28.32 -0.46 7.58
CA ASN A 161 28.45 0.99 7.80
C ASN A 161 28.47 1.36 9.28
N ASP A 162 27.60 0.77 10.10
CA ASP A 162 27.30 1.23 11.45
C ASP A 162 27.64 0.19 12.53
N GLY A 163 27.95 -1.04 12.14
CA GLY A 163 28.14 -2.19 13.03
C GLY A 163 26.80 -2.86 13.41
N ALA A 164 26.87 -4.15 13.78
CA ALA A 164 25.68 -4.98 14.01
C ALA A 164 24.75 -4.42 15.11
N ILE A 165 25.32 -3.96 16.24
CA ILE A 165 24.52 -3.45 17.36
C ILE A 165 23.72 -2.19 16.96
N ALA A 166 24.29 -1.31 16.15
CA ALA A 166 23.59 -0.13 15.68
C ALA A 166 22.56 -0.48 14.60
N ALA A 167 22.95 -1.31 13.63
CA ALA A 167 22.06 -1.78 12.56
C ALA A 167 20.80 -2.45 13.10
N ASP A 168 20.91 -3.27 14.14
CA ASP A 168 19.78 -3.97 14.77
C ASP A 168 18.70 -3.01 15.31
N ASN A 169 19.03 -1.74 15.62
CA ASN A 169 18.04 -0.81 16.14
C ASN A 169 17.06 -0.28 15.08
N TYR A 170 17.46 -0.27 13.80
CA TYR A 170 16.68 0.36 12.72
C TYR A 170 16.53 -0.47 11.44
N VAL A 171 17.27 -1.60 11.30
CA VAL A 171 17.11 -2.50 10.15
C VAL A 171 16.68 -3.88 10.62
N ALA A 172 15.58 -4.37 10.09
CA ALA A 172 15.10 -5.72 10.36
C ALA A 172 16.03 -6.78 9.76
N HIS A 173 16.19 -7.90 10.46
CA HIS A 173 16.82 -9.10 9.92
C HIS A 173 16.01 -9.65 8.73
N PRO A 174 16.65 -10.41 7.80
CA PRO A 174 15.94 -11.12 6.74
C PRO A 174 14.82 -11.98 7.31
N GLY A 175 13.65 -11.93 6.67
CA GLY A 175 12.43 -12.60 7.16
C GLY A 175 11.65 -11.83 8.24
N HIS A 176 12.25 -10.83 8.88
CA HIS A 176 11.64 -10.04 9.96
C HIS A 176 11.25 -8.62 9.55
N SER A 177 11.28 -8.31 8.25
CA SER A 177 10.90 -7.00 7.71
C SER A 177 9.45 -6.99 7.23
N GLU A 178 8.67 -6.01 7.67
CA GLU A 178 7.30 -5.82 7.16
C GLU A 178 7.24 -5.52 5.66
N HIS A 179 8.31 -4.99 5.07
CA HIS A 179 8.37 -4.77 3.63
C HIS A 179 8.22 -6.07 2.81
N GLN A 180 8.57 -7.22 3.38
CA GLN A 180 8.36 -8.51 2.71
C GLN A 180 6.86 -8.86 2.61
N THR A 181 6.00 -8.28 3.44
CA THR A 181 4.54 -8.48 3.34
C THR A 181 3.91 -7.75 2.16
N GLY A 182 4.59 -6.77 1.56
CA GLY A 182 3.99 -5.83 0.60
C GLY A 182 2.95 -4.88 1.20
N LEU A 183 2.79 -4.89 2.55
CA LEU A 183 1.85 -4.03 3.29
C LEU A 183 2.53 -2.78 3.86
N ALA A 184 3.85 -2.68 3.80
CA ALA A 184 4.61 -1.53 4.28
C ALA A 184 5.20 -0.72 3.13
N ILE A 185 5.29 0.59 3.35
CA ILE A 185 5.94 1.54 2.46
C ILE A 185 6.56 2.69 3.25
N ASP A 186 7.80 3.05 2.88
CA ASP A 186 8.43 4.27 3.36
C ASP A 186 7.96 5.46 2.51
N VAL A 187 7.53 6.54 3.16
CA VAL A 187 7.01 7.76 2.53
C VAL A 187 7.71 8.99 3.10
N LEU A 188 8.18 9.84 2.22
CA LEU A 188 8.69 11.18 2.52
C LEU A 188 7.92 12.24 1.71
N SER A 189 8.50 13.43 1.55
CA SER A 189 7.92 14.51 0.76
C SER A 189 8.99 15.34 0.08
N ASP A 190 8.60 16.33 -0.74
CA ASP A 190 9.52 17.32 -1.31
C ASP A 190 10.10 18.29 -0.27
N GLU A 191 9.57 18.33 0.95
CA GLU A 191 10.09 19.14 2.06
C GLU A 191 11.27 18.47 2.76
N TYR A 192 11.38 17.12 2.70
CA TYR A 192 12.39 16.38 3.45
C TYR A 192 12.77 15.09 2.73
N SER A 193 14.07 14.81 2.61
CA SER A 193 14.59 13.71 1.79
C SER A 193 15.37 12.63 2.54
N ASN A 194 15.47 12.73 3.88
CA ASN A 194 16.20 11.75 4.68
C ASN A 194 15.21 10.82 5.43
N LEU A 195 15.57 9.55 5.54
CA LEU A 195 14.86 8.56 6.37
C LEU A 195 15.38 8.67 7.82
N ASP A 196 15.01 9.76 8.51
CA ASP A 196 15.31 9.99 9.91
C ASP A 196 14.17 10.76 10.61
N GLU A 197 14.27 10.93 11.93
CA GLU A 197 13.23 11.58 12.74
C GLU A 197 12.94 13.02 12.34
N GLY A 198 13.82 13.68 11.57
CA GLY A 198 13.63 15.05 11.10
C GLY A 198 12.39 15.23 10.24
N PHE A 199 11.90 14.17 9.59
CA PHE A 199 10.66 14.18 8.80
C PHE A 199 9.45 14.60 9.65
N GLU A 200 9.43 14.27 10.95
CA GLU A 200 8.32 14.64 11.86
C GLU A 200 8.09 16.16 11.95
N ASN A 201 9.08 16.99 11.60
CA ASN A 201 9.01 18.45 11.70
C ASN A 201 8.45 19.13 10.43
N THR A 202 7.96 18.36 9.44
CA THR A 202 7.41 18.88 8.19
C THR A 202 5.90 19.03 8.25
N GLU A 203 5.33 19.93 7.44
CA GLU A 203 3.88 20.03 7.25
C GLU A 203 3.31 18.75 6.60
N SER A 204 4.12 18.08 5.79
CA SER A 204 3.78 16.81 5.16
C SER A 204 3.56 15.69 6.18
N PHE A 205 4.45 15.56 7.17
CA PHE A 205 4.26 14.58 8.25
C PHE A 205 3.07 14.94 9.14
N LYS A 206 2.87 16.21 9.45
CA LYS A 206 1.70 16.65 10.20
C LYS A 206 0.41 16.24 9.51
N TRP A 207 0.30 16.50 8.21
CA TRP A 207 -0.85 16.06 7.42
C TRP A 207 -0.98 14.54 7.42
N LEU A 208 0.13 13.80 7.23
CA LEU A 208 0.13 12.33 7.28
C LEU A 208 -0.42 11.83 8.62
N SER A 209 0.14 12.27 9.75
CA SER A 209 -0.23 11.81 11.09
C SER A 209 -1.72 12.04 11.42
N GLU A 210 -2.32 13.09 10.84
CA GLU A 210 -3.75 13.42 11.02
C GLU A 210 -4.68 12.62 10.09
N ASN A 211 -4.17 12.08 8.96
CA ASN A 211 -5.03 11.56 7.88
C ASN A 211 -4.81 10.10 7.51
N ILE A 212 -3.63 9.49 7.81
CA ILE A 212 -3.28 8.16 7.30
C ILE A 212 -4.28 7.06 7.67
N SER A 213 -4.91 7.14 8.84
CA SER A 213 -5.89 6.15 9.29
C SER A 213 -7.14 6.11 8.38
N ASN A 214 -7.50 7.22 7.73
CA ASN A 214 -8.61 7.28 6.76
C ASN A 214 -8.34 6.42 5.50
N TYR A 215 -7.07 6.12 5.23
CA TYR A 215 -6.61 5.31 4.10
C TYR A 215 -6.16 3.90 4.53
N GLY A 216 -6.31 3.58 5.81
CA GLY A 216 -5.98 2.25 6.34
C GLY A 216 -4.53 2.06 6.75
N PHE A 217 -3.77 3.14 6.91
CA PHE A 217 -2.37 3.09 7.34
C PHE A 217 -2.19 3.52 8.79
N ILE A 218 -1.12 3.04 9.40
CA ILE A 218 -0.60 3.47 10.70
C ILE A 218 0.88 3.86 10.56
N ILE A 219 1.38 4.72 11.45
CA ILE A 219 2.81 4.83 11.74
C ILE A 219 3.19 3.57 12.51
N ARG A 220 3.96 2.69 11.87
CA ARG A 220 4.22 1.34 12.40
C ARG A 220 5.05 1.35 13.67
N TYR A 221 6.04 2.23 13.73
CA TYR A 221 6.97 2.38 14.83
C TYR A 221 6.82 3.77 15.46
N PRO A 222 5.75 3.99 16.29
CA PRO A 222 5.42 5.29 16.83
C PRO A 222 6.37 5.66 17.97
N LYS A 223 6.53 6.97 18.22
CA LYS A 223 7.44 7.54 19.21
C LYS A 223 7.13 7.04 20.62
N GLY A 224 8.16 6.57 21.31
CA GLY A 224 8.07 6.08 22.69
C GLY A 224 7.42 4.68 22.84
N LYS A 225 7.40 3.89 21.77
CA LYS A 225 6.91 2.50 21.78
C LYS A 225 8.00 1.48 21.41
N ASP A 226 9.26 1.87 21.46
CA ASP A 226 10.43 1.06 21.06
C ASP A 226 10.52 -0.25 21.86
N ASP A 227 10.19 -0.21 23.16
CA ASP A 227 10.16 -1.39 24.04
C ASP A 227 9.07 -2.42 23.63
N ILE A 228 8.05 -2.00 22.86
CA ILE A 228 6.95 -2.85 22.41
C ILE A 228 7.20 -3.36 21.01
N THR A 229 7.59 -2.47 20.09
CA THR A 229 7.79 -2.80 18.69
C THR A 229 9.15 -3.42 18.40
N GLY A 230 10.14 -3.14 19.25
CA GLY A 230 11.53 -3.55 19.09
C GLY A 230 12.34 -2.67 18.14
N TYR A 231 11.75 -1.61 17.57
CA TYR A 231 12.40 -0.68 16.62
C TYR A 231 12.27 0.75 17.10
N SER A 232 13.26 1.57 16.73
CA SER A 232 13.24 3.01 16.97
C SER A 232 12.08 3.69 16.24
N TYR A 233 11.77 4.93 16.63
CA TYR A 233 10.73 5.72 15.99
C TYR A 233 11.02 5.97 14.50
N GLU A 234 10.07 5.65 13.63
CA GLU A 234 10.18 5.82 12.18
C GLU A 234 8.95 6.55 11.60
N PRO A 235 8.96 7.89 11.55
CA PRO A 235 7.82 8.67 11.04
C PRO A 235 7.50 8.43 9.56
N TRP A 236 8.43 7.89 8.80
CA TRP A 236 8.29 7.60 7.37
C TRP A 236 7.68 6.22 7.08
N HIS A 237 7.76 5.26 8.03
CA HIS A 237 7.36 3.87 7.83
C HIS A 237 5.86 3.67 8.06
N LEU A 238 5.12 3.56 6.96
CA LEU A 238 3.68 3.33 6.98
C LEU A 238 3.36 1.86 6.80
N ARG A 239 2.44 1.34 7.64
CA ARG A 239 1.92 -0.01 7.54
C ARG A 239 0.42 0.01 7.26
N TYR A 240 -0.01 -0.70 6.22
CA TYR A 240 -1.42 -0.92 5.92
C TYR A 240 -2.00 -2.03 6.80
N VAL A 241 -3.13 -1.75 7.44
CA VAL A 241 -3.86 -2.66 8.32
C VAL A 241 -5.37 -2.63 8.07
N GLY A 242 -5.81 -1.94 6.99
CA GLY A 242 -7.23 -1.69 6.72
C GLY A 242 -7.79 -0.51 7.50
N LYS A 243 -8.81 0.16 6.94
CA LYS A 243 -9.32 1.47 7.44
C LYS A 243 -9.87 1.41 8.87
N ASN A 244 -10.62 0.37 9.18
CA ASN A 244 -11.23 0.24 10.48
C ASN A 244 -10.16 0.03 11.57
N THR A 245 -9.27 -0.94 11.35
CA THR A 245 -8.17 -1.23 12.25
C THR A 245 -7.21 -0.04 12.41
N ALA A 246 -6.87 0.64 11.31
CA ALA A 246 -6.01 1.83 11.37
C ALA A 246 -6.62 2.94 12.22
N LYS A 247 -7.93 3.15 12.10
CA LYS A 247 -8.64 4.14 12.92
C LYS A 247 -8.64 3.75 14.39
N GLU A 248 -8.90 2.50 14.71
CA GLU A 248 -8.92 2.01 16.11
C GLU A 248 -7.54 2.10 16.76
N ILE A 249 -6.49 1.70 16.04
CA ILE A 249 -5.09 1.81 16.48
C ILE A 249 -4.73 3.28 16.73
N ASN A 250 -5.07 4.17 15.79
CA ASN A 250 -4.76 5.60 15.89
C ASN A 250 -5.52 6.27 17.04
N ASP A 251 -6.85 6.04 17.16
CA ASP A 251 -7.70 6.66 18.17
C ASP A 251 -7.30 6.25 19.59
N ASN A 252 -6.79 5.02 19.78
CA ASN A 252 -6.34 4.48 21.06
C ASN A 252 -4.82 4.54 21.27
N GLN A 253 -4.05 5.10 20.32
CA GLN A 253 -2.60 5.22 20.37
C GLN A 253 -1.87 3.88 20.62
N LEU A 254 -2.37 2.82 19.98
CA LEU A 254 -1.81 1.47 20.07
C LEU A 254 -0.70 1.25 19.06
N THR A 255 0.13 0.24 19.31
CA THR A 255 0.94 -0.41 18.27
C THR A 255 0.16 -1.59 17.68
N LEU A 256 0.65 -2.15 16.56
CA LEU A 256 0.06 -3.38 16.02
C LEU A 256 0.16 -4.55 16.99
N GLU A 257 1.26 -4.64 17.75
CA GLU A 257 1.45 -5.63 18.81
C GLU A 257 0.40 -5.51 19.93
N GLU A 258 0.08 -4.28 20.34
CA GLU A 258 -0.92 -4.02 21.39
C GLU A 258 -2.34 -4.32 20.90
N TYR A 259 -2.61 -4.04 19.63
CA TYR A 259 -3.91 -4.30 19.00
C TYR A 259 -4.22 -5.80 18.84
N LEU A 260 -3.19 -6.61 18.58
CA LEU A 260 -3.33 -8.06 18.34
C LEU A 260 -3.29 -8.92 19.61
N LYS A 261 -3.11 -8.32 20.80
CA LYS A 261 -3.15 -9.03 22.11
C LYS A 261 -4.58 -9.23 22.60
#